data_efbd097b831b3c62d83d842f6077787d
#
_entry.id   efbd097b831b3c62d83d842f6077787d
#
_cell.length_a   1.000
_cell.length_b   1.000
_cell.length_c   1.000
_cell.angle_alpha   90.00
_cell.angle_beta   90.00
_cell.angle_gamma   90.00
#
_symmetry.space_group_name_H-M   'P 1'
#
loop_
_entity.id
_entity.type
_entity.pdbx_description
1 polymer ?
#
loop_
_entity_poly.entity_id
_entity_poly.type
_entity_poly.pdbx_seq_one_letter_code
_entity_poly.pdbx_strand_id
1 'polypeptide(L)'
;MKKRVVITGMGIVTSLGAGIDATALALEASASAISTITSFDASRHRTSQGGEVDPKILKNMPDKNSQFPLDRSSKLLLCACKEALESAKLLSSKECIMAPLIMGTTLGGMLAGQRFHRAMLLQEDMRRYAPLLGDALCRQPFHVASMLGVIGDIAVLNNACASGLSAIGCAYKRVRLGKTAFAIAGGYDEMSDFTYAGFNALQLVTLDKYRPFDKNRTGLILGEGAGVVVVEELEHALKRRAIIYAEIIGYGQTSDAYHITKPDPEAQGAARAICGAIEEALIAPEAIDYVNAHGTGTPSNDTMEAKALHLSLGGYARKVPVSSTKPFTGHLLGAAGATEVIFSIISLQKNIIPENLNFKTPDPECDLNIVTGGSKKQNLNVVLSNSFGFGGSNSAMLLRRFKN
;
A
#
# COMPACT_ATOMS: atom_id res chain seq x y z
N MET A 1 22.30 13.37 16.15
CA MET A 1 22.53 12.56 14.92
C MET A 1 21.21 11.95 14.47
N LYS A 2 20.94 11.86 13.17
CA LYS A 2 19.76 11.16 12.65
C LYS A 2 19.94 9.65 12.86
N LYS A 3 18.91 8.98 13.35
CA LYS A 3 18.94 7.54 13.65
C LYS A 3 18.73 6.69 12.41
N ARG A 4 19.32 5.50 12.35
CA ARG A 4 19.01 4.49 11.33
C ARG A 4 17.69 3.83 11.66
N VAL A 5 16.89 3.54 10.63
CA VAL A 5 15.52 3.05 10.79
C VAL A 5 15.32 1.77 9.99
N VAL A 6 14.82 0.77 10.66
CA VAL A 6 14.62 -0.58 10.10
C VAL A 6 13.17 -1.02 10.21
N ILE A 7 12.81 -2.03 9.44
CA ILE A 7 11.52 -2.71 9.52
C ILE A 7 11.74 -4.04 10.23
N THR A 8 11.05 -4.23 11.36
CA THR A 8 11.19 -5.40 12.23
C THR A 8 9.95 -6.26 12.32
N GLY A 9 8.85 -5.84 11.70
CA GLY A 9 7.63 -6.61 11.59
C GLY A 9 6.87 -6.24 10.33
N MET A 10 6.16 -7.22 9.77
CA MET A 10 5.31 -7.04 8.59
C MET A 10 4.06 -7.91 8.72
N GLY A 11 2.94 -7.39 8.22
CA GLY A 11 1.71 -8.16 8.10
C GLY A 11 0.90 -7.65 6.93
N ILE A 12 0.26 -8.57 6.23
CA ILE A 12 -0.45 -8.27 4.99
C ILE A 12 -1.68 -9.16 4.80
N VAL A 13 -2.74 -8.58 4.28
CA VAL A 13 -3.91 -9.30 3.78
C VAL A 13 -4.39 -8.63 2.50
N THR A 14 -4.51 -9.41 1.44
CA THR A 14 -4.99 -8.97 0.12
C THR A 14 -5.79 -10.09 -0.54
N SER A 15 -6.22 -9.91 -1.76
CA SER A 15 -6.81 -10.98 -2.57
C SER A 15 -5.87 -12.18 -2.79
N LEU A 16 -4.55 -12.00 -2.66
CA LEU A 16 -3.57 -13.10 -2.72
C LEU A 16 -3.63 -14.02 -1.49
N GLY A 17 -4.34 -13.60 -0.44
CA GLY A 17 -4.45 -14.31 0.83
C GLY A 17 -4.00 -13.46 2.02
N ALA A 18 -3.88 -14.10 3.17
CA ALA A 18 -3.32 -13.49 4.38
C ALA A 18 -1.91 -14.02 4.62
N GLY A 19 -1.02 -13.11 4.99
CA GLY A 19 0.34 -13.43 5.40
C GLY A 19 1.39 -13.25 4.32
N ILE A 20 2.62 -13.05 4.80
CA ILE A 20 3.80 -12.79 3.97
C ILE A 20 4.13 -13.98 3.05
N ASP A 21 4.02 -15.21 3.55
CA ASP A 21 4.38 -16.41 2.78
C ASP A 21 3.45 -16.63 1.58
N ALA A 22 2.12 -16.49 1.78
CA ALA A 22 1.14 -16.61 0.70
C ALA A 22 1.39 -15.54 -0.39
N THR A 23 1.66 -14.32 0.04
CA THR A 23 1.99 -13.20 -0.84
C THR A 23 3.28 -13.48 -1.62
N ALA A 24 4.33 -13.95 -0.97
CA ALA A 24 5.61 -14.26 -1.62
C ALA A 24 5.46 -15.35 -2.69
N LEU A 25 4.73 -16.42 -2.39
CA LEU A 25 4.45 -17.49 -3.34
C LEU A 25 3.70 -16.98 -4.59
N ALA A 26 2.70 -16.13 -4.39
CA ALA A 26 1.94 -15.56 -5.50
C ALA A 26 2.79 -14.64 -6.39
N LEU A 27 3.66 -13.81 -5.80
CA LEU A 27 4.59 -12.95 -6.53
C LEU A 27 5.62 -13.80 -7.33
N GLU A 28 6.17 -14.85 -6.73
CA GLU A 28 7.10 -15.78 -7.40
C GLU A 28 6.43 -16.49 -8.58
N ALA A 29 5.18 -16.91 -8.42
CA ALA A 29 4.41 -17.64 -9.42
C ALA A 29 3.80 -16.74 -10.51
N SER A 30 3.95 -15.41 -10.44
CA SER A 30 3.26 -14.45 -11.32
C SER A 30 1.73 -14.67 -11.35
N ALA A 31 1.14 -14.99 -10.18
CA ALA A 31 -0.27 -15.36 -10.05
C ALA A 31 -1.13 -14.15 -9.65
N SER A 32 -2.05 -13.75 -10.53
CA SER A 32 -3.05 -12.72 -10.24
C SER A 32 -4.22 -13.31 -9.43
N ALA A 33 -4.72 -12.56 -8.45
CA ALA A 33 -5.91 -12.90 -7.69
C ALA A 33 -7.12 -11.99 -8.02
N ILE A 34 -7.08 -11.31 -9.16
CA ILE A 34 -8.22 -10.55 -9.66
C ILE A 34 -9.28 -11.53 -10.16
N SER A 35 -10.49 -11.40 -9.67
CA SER A 35 -11.63 -12.28 -9.98
C SER A 35 -12.93 -11.49 -10.02
N THR A 36 -14.04 -12.18 -10.28
CA THR A 36 -15.37 -11.57 -10.25
C THR A 36 -15.73 -11.17 -8.81
N ILE A 37 -16.17 -9.92 -8.63
CA ILE A 37 -16.60 -9.34 -7.35
C ILE A 37 -17.84 -10.08 -6.85
N THR A 38 -17.85 -10.38 -5.55
CA THR A 38 -18.94 -11.08 -4.87
C THR A 38 -19.56 -10.29 -3.72
N SER A 39 -18.90 -9.25 -3.21
CA SER A 39 -19.34 -8.46 -2.06
C SER A 39 -20.46 -7.48 -2.33
N PHE A 40 -20.68 -7.11 -3.60
CA PHE A 40 -21.78 -6.27 -4.07
C PHE A 40 -22.16 -6.60 -5.53
N ASP A 41 -23.31 -6.13 -5.96
CA ASP A 41 -23.77 -6.28 -7.35
C ASP A 41 -23.02 -5.34 -8.28
N ALA A 42 -22.06 -5.89 -9.03
CA ALA A 42 -21.25 -5.15 -9.99
C ALA A 42 -21.87 -5.12 -11.41
N SER A 43 -23.07 -5.62 -11.64
CA SER A 43 -23.71 -5.74 -12.97
C SER A 43 -23.93 -4.38 -13.67
N ARG A 44 -23.99 -3.29 -12.88
CA ARG A 44 -24.17 -1.91 -13.38
C ARG A 44 -22.87 -1.20 -13.69
N HIS A 45 -21.73 -1.82 -13.40
CA HIS A 45 -20.41 -1.24 -13.60
C HIS A 45 -19.80 -1.70 -14.94
N ARG A 46 -18.78 -1.00 -15.39
CA ARG A 46 -18.09 -1.29 -16.64
C ARG A 46 -17.40 -2.66 -16.64
N THR A 47 -17.01 -3.14 -15.46
CA THR A 47 -16.46 -4.48 -15.23
C THR A 47 -16.96 -5.03 -13.91
N SER A 48 -16.98 -6.34 -13.79
CA SER A 48 -17.25 -7.06 -12.52
C SER A 48 -15.97 -7.60 -11.87
N GLN A 49 -14.80 -7.22 -12.36
CA GLN A 49 -13.52 -7.73 -11.86
C GLN A 49 -13.00 -6.89 -10.69
N GLY A 50 -12.42 -7.53 -9.68
CA GLY A 50 -11.81 -6.88 -8.52
C GLY A 50 -10.85 -7.79 -7.77
N GLY A 51 -9.99 -7.19 -6.96
CA GLY A 51 -9.10 -7.92 -6.04
C GLY A 51 -9.75 -8.02 -4.66
N GLU A 52 -10.65 -8.97 -4.46
CA GLU A 52 -11.44 -9.14 -3.24
C GLU A 52 -10.76 -10.12 -2.26
N VAL A 53 -10.65 -9.76 -1.00
CA VAL A 53 -10.14 -10.66 0.05
C VAL A 53 -11.17 -11.75 0.35
N ASP A 54 -10.73 -13.01 0.37
CA ASP A 54 -11.63 -14.15 0.69
C ASP A 54 -12.34 -13.90 2.04
N PRO A 55 -13.68 -13.86 2.06
CA PRO A 55 -14.45 -13.65 3.28
C PRO A 55 -14.15 -14.64 4.39
N LYS A 56 -13.66 -15.84 4.04
CA LYS A 56 -13.28 -16.88 5.03
C LYS A 56 -12.12 -16.43 5.92
N ILE A 57 -11.17 -15.65 5.39
CA ILE A 57 -10.06 -15.09 6.15
C ILE A 57 -10.59 -14.20 7.28
N LEU A 58 -11.59 -13.38 6.97
CA LEU A 58 -12.13 -12.39 7.90
C LEU A 58 -13.17 -12.95 8.88
N LYS A 59 -13.76 -14.13 8.61
CA LYS A 59 -14.72 -14.79 9.52
C LYS A 59 -14.08 -15.22 10.83
N ASN A 60 -12.81 -15.58 10.82
CA ASN A 60 -12.09 -16.07 11.98
C ASN A 60 -11.50 -14.96 12.85
N MET A 61 -11.71 -13.67 12.48
CA MET A 61 -11.27 -12.55 13.29
C MET A 61 -12.15 -12.44 14.55
N PRO A 62 -11.55 -12.27 15.75
CA PRO A 62 -12.30 -12.24 17.00
C PRO A 62 -13.14 -10.97 17.08
N ASP A 63 -14.49 -11.15 17.03
CA ASP A 63 -15.46 -10.09 17.36
C ASP A 63 -15.76 -10.05 18.87
N LYS A 64 -15.34 -11.06 19.64
CA LYS A 64 -15.82 -11.31 21.01
C LYS A 64 -15.31 -10.32 22.06
N ASN A 65 -14.20 -9.61 21.79
CA ASN A 65 -13.60 -8.64 22.73
C ASN A 65 -13.80 -7.19 22.29
N SER A 66 -14.54 -6.95 21.22
CA SER A 66 -14.86 -5.61 20.74
C SER A 66 -16.16 -5.10 21.39
N GLN A 67 -16.11 -3.90 21.97
CA GLN A 67 -17.33 -3.22 22.44
C GLN A 67 -18.32 -2.92 21.31
N PHE A 68 -17.85 -2.99 20.04
CA PHE A 68 -18.61 -2.70 18.85
C PHE A 68 -18.31 -3.72 17.76
N PRO A 69 -19.25 -4.03 16.86
CA PRO A 69 -19.00 -4.90 15.73
C PRO A 69 -17.93 -4.29 14.82
N LEU A 70 -16.96 -5.11 14.40
CA LEU A 70 -15.92 -4.70 13.47
C LEU A 70 -16.49 -4.66 12.04
N ASP A 71 -16.29 -3.51 11.37
CA ASP A 71 -16.53 -3.43 9.93
C ASP A 71 -15.44 -4.19 9.14
N ARG A 72 -15.61 -4.29 7.82
CA ARG A 72 -14.67 -5.02 6.96
C ARG A 72 -13.28 -4.38 7.00
N SER A 73 -13.20 -3.06 6.94
CA SER A 73 -11.94 -2.30 7.03
C SER A 73 -11.20 -2.59 8.33
N SER A 74 -11.89 -2.59 9.47
CA SER A 74 -11.32 -2.94 10.78
C SER A 74 -10.76 -4.36 10.80
N LYS A 75 -11.45 -5.32 10.17
CA LYS A 75 -11.00 -6.72 10.10
C LYS A 75 -9.74 -6.87 9.25
N LEU A 76 -9.69 -6.20 8.11
CA LEU A 76 -8.50 -6.16 7.26
C LEU A 76 -7.30 -5.58 8.03
N LEU A 77 -7.49 -4.42 8.67
CA LEU A 77 -6.46 -3.76 9.46
C LEU A 77 -6.01 -4.62 10.64
N LEU A 78 -6.95 -5.23 11.39
CA LEU A 78 -6.64 -6.10 12.52
C LEU A 78 -5.80 -7.30 12.09
N CYS A 79 -6.14 -7.94 10.96
CA CYS A 79 -5.39 -9.05 10.41
C CYS A 79 -3.93 -8.67 10.16
N ALA A 80 -3.69 -7.58 9.43
CA ALA A 80 -2.36 -7.12 9.11
C ALA A 80 -1.59 -6.61 10.35
N CYS A 81 -2.23 -5.87 11.25
CA CYS A 81 -1.59 -5.40 12.49
C CYS A 81 -1.16 -6.56 13.38
N LYS A 82 -2.02 -7.58 13.54
CA LYS A 82 -1.72 -8.74 14.37
C LYS A 82 -0.49 -9.46 13.83
N GLU A 83 -0.45 -9.79 12.54
CA GLU A 83 0.70 -10.44 11.92
C GLU A 83 1.99 -9.60 12.05
N ALA A 84 1.91 -8.27 11.82
CA ALA A 84 3.06 -7.38 11.95
C ALA A 84 3.63 -7.38 13.36
N LEU A 85 2.78 -7.36 14.38
CA LEU A 85 3.21 -7.37 15.78
C LEU A 85 3.73 -8.75 16.22
N GLU A 86 3.14 -9.83 15.73
CA GLU A 86 3.61 -11.21 15.96
C GLU A 86 4.99 -11.41 15.33
N SER A 87 5.18 -10.99 14.07
CA SER A 87 6.46 -11.11 13.37
C SER A 87 7.56 -10.24 14.01
N ALA A 88 7.18 -9.09 14.58
CA ALA A 88 8.07 -8.24 15.37
C ALA A 88 8.35 -8.78 16.78
N LYS A 89 7.64 -9.82 17.25
CA LYS A 89 7.66 -10.33 18.63
C LYS A 89 7.30 -9.24 19.66
N LEU A 90 6.34 -8.39 19.31
CA LEU A 90 5.83 -7.32 20.17
C LEU A 90 4.45 -7.62 20.77
N LEU A 91 3.73 -8.60 20.23
CA LEU A 91 2.42 -8.99 20.74
C LEU A 91 2.59 -9.84 21.99
N SER A 92 2.15 -9.31 23.13
CA SER A 92 2.16 -9.98 24.44
C SER A 92 0.76 -9.96 25.03
N SER A 93 0.37 -11.02 25.73
CA SER A 93 -0.92 -11.07 26.44
C SER A 93 -0.93 -10.27 27.76
N LYS A 94 0.23 -9.76 28.21
CA LYS A 94 0.39 -9.17 29.55
C LYS A 94 0.82 -7.71 29.54
N GLU A 95 1.36 -7.20 28.46
CA GLU A 95 1.93 -5.85 28.40
C GLU A 95 1.32 -5.04 27.25
N CYS A 96 1.03 -3.77 27.54
CA CYS A 96 0.59 -2.84 26.52
C CYS A 96 1.76 -2.42 25.63
N ILE A 97 1.48 -2.22 24.35
CA ILE A 97 2.46 -1.77 23.37
C ILE A 97 2.46 -0.25 23.31
N MET A 98 3.49 0.36 23.89
CA MET A 98 3.65 1.83 23.94
C MET A 98 4.25 2.33 22.61
N ALA A 99 3.41 2.53 21.58
CA ALA A 99 3.87 2.97 20.27
C ALA A 99 2.80 3.78 19.52
N PRO A 100 3.19 4.76 18.70
CA PRO A 100 2.27 5.39 17.76
C PRO A 100 1.73 4.40 16.75
N LEU A 101 0.44 4.50 16.43
CA LEU A 101 -0.24 3.79 15.35
C LEU A 101 -0.58 4.79 14.25
N ILE A 102 0.09 4.71 13.10
CA ILE A 102 -0.02 5.68 12.00
C ILE A 102 -0.52 4.96 10.76
N MET A 103 -1.78 5.18 10.39
CA MET A 103 -2.44 4.45 9.30
C MET A 103 -2.87 5.37 8.17
N GLY A 104 -2.72 4.88 6.95
CA GLY A 104 -3.22 5.50 5.74
C GLY A 104 -4.51 4.83 5.27
N THR A 105 -5.50 5.61 4.86
CA THR A 105 -6.72 5.10 4.23
C THR A 105 -7.28 6.17 3.29
N THR A 106 -7.96 5.74 2.23
CA THR A 106 -8.69 6.64 1.35
C THR A 106 -10.15 6.76 1.76
N LEU A 107 -10.74 5.64 2.15
CA LEU A 107 -12.18 5.50 2.35
C LEU A 107 -12.58 5.28 3.80
N GLY A 108 -11.68 4.75 4.64
CA GLY A 108 -12.00 4.38 6.02
C GLY A 108 -13.20 3.42 6.09
N GLY A 109 -14.19 3.77 6.90
CA GLY A 109 -15.43 3.01 7.06
C GLY A 109 -16.54 3.37 6.08
N MET A 110 -16.24 3.77 4.86
CA MET A 110 -17.21 4.26 3.86
C MET A 110 -18.35 3.25 3.59
N LEU A 111 -18.05 1.95 3.58
CA LEU A 111 -19.07 0.91 3.39
C LEU A 111 -20.11 0.91 4.52
N ALA A 112 -19.70 1.15 5.76
CA ALA A 112 -20.61 1.27 6.89
C ALA A 112 -21.52 2.51 6.72
N GLY A 113 -20.93 3.65 6.31
CA GLY A 113 -21.66 4.87 5.98
C GLY A 113 -22.68 4.67 4.83
N GLN A 114 -22.28 3.97 3.78
CA GLN A 114 -23.15 3.62 2.65
C GLN A 114 -24.35 2.76 3.11
N ARG A 115 -24.10 1.75 3.93
CA ARG A 115 -25.18 0.89 4.48
C ARG A 115 -26.15 1.67 5.37
N PHE A 116 -25.63 2.55 6.21
CA PHE A 116 -26.48 3.41 7.04
C PHE A 116 -27.35 4.35 6.17
N HIS A 117 -26.77 5.01 5.20
CA HIS A 117 -27.49 5.90 4.30
C HIS A 117 -28.57 5.16 3.51
N ARG A 118 -28.25 3.96 3.02
CA ARG A 118 -29.22 3.10 2.34
C ARG A 118 -30.38 2.70 3.26
N ALA A 119 -30.09 2.27 4.49
CA ALA A 119 -31.11 1.91 5.47
C ALA A 119 -32.03 3.12 5.79
N MET A 120 -31.45 4.32 5.90
CA MET A 120 -32.21 5.55 6.08
C MET A 120 -33.16 5.82 4.91
N LEU A 121 -32.71 5.70 3.67
CA LEU A 121 -33.54 5.93 2.48
C LEU A 121 -34.65 4.88 2.33
N LEU A 122 -34.41 3.64 2.75
CA LEU A 122 -35.37 2.54 2.69
C LEU A 122 -36.26 2.45 3.94
N GLN A 123 -36.11 3.39 4.89
CA GLN A 123 -36.82 3.42 6.18
C GLN A 123 -36.62 2.13 7.00
N GLU A 124 -35.45 1.48 6.87
CA GLU A 124 -35.04 0.32 7.66
C GLU A 124 -34.53 0.74 9.05
N ASP A 125 -34.29 -0.24 9.94
CA ASP A 125 -33.71 0.04 11.27
C ASP A 125 -32.26 0.49 11.20
N MET A 126 -32.04 1.80 11.26
CA MET A 126 -30.72 2.43 11.23
C MET A 126 -29.88 2.17 12.48
N ARG A 127 -30.50 1.77 13.61
CA ARG A 127 -29.78 1.53 14.89
C ARG A 127 -28.68 0.50 14.75
N ARG A 128 -28.85 -0.46 13.83
CA ARG A 128 -27.86 -1.48 13.50
C ARG A 128 -26.54 -0.89 12.94
N TYR A 129 -26.60 0.24 12.23
CA TYR A 129 -25.48 0.86 11.56
C TYR A 129 -24.96 2.11 12.26
N ALA A 130 -25.79 2.74 13.10
CA ALA A 130 -25.43 3.95 13.82
C ALA A 130 -24.13 3.82 14.64
N PRO A 131 -23.85 2.70 15.34
CA PRO A 131 -22.57 2.51 16.03
C PRO A 131 -21.35 2.51 15.10
N LEU A 132 -21.54 2.28 13.79
CA LEU A 132 -20.47 2.24 12.80
C LEU A 132 -20.13 3.62 12.19
N LEU A 133 -20.88 4.67 12.54
CA LEU A 133 -20.74 5.99 11.93
C LEU A 133 -19.92 7.01 12.74
N GLY A 134 -19.60 6.71 13.98
CA GLY A 134 -18.81 7.61 14.80
C GLY A 134 -17.39 7.77 14.24
N ASP A 135 -16.87 9.02 14.17
CA ASP A 135 -15.50 9.43 13.79
C ASP A 135 -14.86 8.58 12.67
N ALA A 136 -15.53 8.54 11.52
CA ALA A 136 -15.43 7.51 10.50
C ALA A 136 -13.99 7.11 10.07
N LEU A 137 -13.06 8.05 9.93
CA LEU A 137 -11.69 7.76 9.46
C LEU A 137 -10.73 7.28 10.55
N CYS A 138 -10.92 7.72 11.80
CA CYS A 138 -10.06 7.34 12.91
C CYS A 138 -10.50 6.07 13.64
N ARG A 139 -11.72 5.61 13.41
CA ARG A 139 -12.36 4.57 14.19
C ARG A 139 -11.70 3.21 14.05
N GLN A 140 -11.38 2.79 12.83
CA GLN A 140 -10.77 1.49 12.57
C GLN A 140 -9.43 1.34 13.29
N PRO A 141 -8.46 2.28 13.16
CA PRO A 141 -7.21 2.22 13.91
C PRO A 141 -7.41 2.26 15.43
N PHE A 142 -8.39 3.03 15.92
CA PHE A 142 -8.69 3.10 17.35
C PHE A 142 -9.20 1.76 17.91
N HIS A 143 -10.12 1.11 17.21
CA HIS A 143 -10.63 -0.21 17.58
C HIS A 143 -9.52 -1.26 17.57
N VAL A 144 -8.70 -1.27 16.50
CA VAL A 144 -7.60 -2.22 16.38
C VAL A 144 -6.54 -1.99 17.45
N ALA A 145 -6.21 -0.74 17.76
CA ALA A 145 -5.31 -0.40 18.86
C ALA A 145 -5.82 -0.92 20.20
N SER A 146 -7.11 -0.70 20.50
CA SER A 146 -7.75 -1.18 21.72
C SER A 146 -7.71 -2.71 21.82
N MET A 147 -7.99 -3.42 20.72
CA MET A 147 -8.01 -4.89 20.70
C MET A 147 -6.62 -5.51 20.85
N LEU A 148 -5.58 -4.85 20.36
CA LEU A 148 -4.20 -5.33 20.38
C LEU A 148 -3.40 -4.79 21.58
N GLY A 149 -4.01 -3.97 22.45
CA GLY A 149 -3.34 -3.36 23.58
C GLY A 149 -2.29 -2.32 23.17
N VAL A 150 -2.47 -1.66 22.02
CA VAL A 150 -1.60 -0.58 21.56
C VAL A 150 -2.02 0.72 22.23
N ILE A 151 -1.11 1.35 22.96
CA ILE A 151 -1.32 2.62 23.66
C ILE A 151 -0.32 3.64 23.13
N GLY A 152 -0.81 4.69 22.49
CA GLY A 152 0.03 5.76 21.96
C GLY A 152 -0.80 6.68 21.06
N ASP A 153 -0.13 7.60 20.39
CA ASP A 153 -0.76 8.49 19.43
C ASP A 153 -1.35 7.68 18.27
N ILE A 154 -2.60 7.94 17.93
CA ILE A 154 -3.22 7.39 16.72
C ILE A 154 -3.34 8.51 15.70
N ALA A 155 -2.77 8.29 14.51
CA ALA A 155 -2.86 9.22 13.40
C ALA A 155 -3.40 8.51 12.15
N VAL A 156 -4.30 9.17 11.45
CA VAL A 156 -4.81 8.70 10.17
C VAL A 156 -4.46 9.72 9.09
N LEU A 157 -3.82 9.26 8.04
CA LEU A 157 -3.47 10.04 6.87
C LEU A 157 -4.42 9.70 5.73
N ASN A 158 -4.93 10.72 5.08
CA ASN A 158 -5.75 10.58 3.87
C ASN A 158 -5.22 11.53 2.78
N ASN A 159 -4.36 10.98 1.95
CA ASN A 159 -3.84 11.61 0.74
C ASN A 159 -3.99 10.66 -0.46
N ALA A 160 -5.20 10.14 -0.59
CA ALA A 160 -5.62 9.20 -1.64
C ALA A 160 -4.70 7.96 -1.70
N CYS A 161 -4.30 7.52 -2.90
CA CYS A 161 -3.54 6.30 -3.08
C CYS A 161 -2.14 6.32 -2.44
N ALA A 162 -1.61 7.50 -2.11
CA ALA A 162 -0.32 7.64 -1.43
C ALA A 162 -0.40 7.48 0.10
N SER A 163 -1.62 7.32 0.69
CA SER A 163 -1.86 7.34 2.13
C SER A 163 -1.01 6.34 2.91
N GLY A 164 -0.96 5.08 2.47
CA GLY A 164 -0.21 4.02 3.16
C GLY A 164 1.30 4.25 3.16
N LEU A 165 1.87 4.65 2.02
CA LEU A 165 3.29 4.99 1.95
C LEU A 165 3.63 6.23 2.77
N SER A 166 2.74 7.22 2.77
CA SER A 166 2.89 8.43 3.59
C SER A 166 2.81 8.13 5.08
N ALA A 167 1.97 7.20 5.50
CA ALA A 167 1.90 6.75 6.90
C ALA A 167 3.22 6.10 7.35
N ILE A 168 3.79 5.22 6.53
CA ILE A 168 5.11 4.62 6.79
C ILE A 168 6.20 5.70 6.79
N GLY A 169 6.15 6.66 5.85
CA GLY A 169 7.07 7.80 5.81
C GLY A 169 6.99 8.71 7.03
N CYS A 170 5.79 8.92 7.57
CA CYS A 170 5.58 9.67 8.83
C CYS A 170 6.20 8.91 10.03
N ALA A 171 5.97 7.60 10.12
CA ALA A 171 6.57 6.74 11.13
C ALA A 171 8.10 6.76 11.04
N TYR A 172 8.63 6.60 9.82
CA TYR A 172 10.07 6.70 9.55
C TYR A 172 10.68 8.00 10.07
N LYS A 173 10.05 9.14 9.75
CA LYS A 173 10.53 10.45 10.23
C LYS A 173 10.48 10.57 11.74
N ARG A 174 9.43 10.07 12.40
CA ARG A 174 9.32 10.09 13.88
C ARG A 174 10.42 9.26 14.54
N VAL A 175 10.69 8.06 14.06
CA VAL A 175 11.78 7.20 14.57
C VAL A 175 13.15 7.81 14.28
N ARG A 176 13.38 8.28 13.02
CA ARG A 176 14.65 8.89 12.61
C ARG A 176 15.03 10.12 13.42
N LEU A 177 14.02 10.87 13.88
CA LEU A 177 14.22 12.06 14.71
C LEU A 177 14.26 11.72 16.23
N GLY A 178 14.18 10.44 16.61
CA GLY A 178 14.21 9.99 17.99
C GLY A 178 12.97 10.39 18.82
N LYS A 179 11.84 10.63 18.15
CA LYS A 179 10.57 10.94 18.84
C LYS A 179 9.90 9.69 19.44
N THR A 180 10.21 8.52 18.88
CA THR A 180 9.80 7.21 19.38
C THR A 180 10.87 6.18 19.02
N ALA A 181 10.98 5.10 19.79
CA ALA A 181 11.89 3.99 19.46
C ALA A 181 11.34 3.14 18.31
N PHE A 182 10.02 2.99 18.23
CA PHE A 182 9.34 2.30 17.13
C PHE A 182 7.94 2.85 16.94
N ALA A 183 7.33 2.56 15.78
CA ALA A 183 5.96 2.90 15.43
C ALA A 183 5.34 1.78 14.60
N ILE A 184 4.03 1.63 14.67
CA ILE A 184 3.24 0.74 13.84
C ILE A 184 2.64 1.59 12.73
N ALA A 185 2.91 1.26 11.47
CA ALA A 185 2.46 2.09 10.35
C ALA A 185 2.05 1.25 9.15
N GLY A 186 1.11 1.75 8.36
CA GLY A 186 0.65 1.01 7.19
C GLY A 186 -0.54 1.67 6.53
N GLY A 187 -1.29 0.88 5.76
CA GLY A 187 -2.49 1.34 5.09
C GLY A 187 -3.53 0.24 4.96
N TYR A 188 -4.78 0.64 4.86
CA TYR A 188 -5.92 -0.26 4.71
C TYR A 188 -7.03 0.42 3.93
N ASP A 189 -7.73 -0.33 3.09
CA ASP A 189 -8.99 0.07 2.48
C ASP A 189 -9.80 -1.17 2.12
N GLU A 190 -11.13 -1.05 2.19
CA GLU A 190 -12.08 -2.02 1.69
C GLU A 190 -12.61 -1.60 0.33
N MET A 191 -13.05 -2.56 -0.47
CA MET A 191 -13.73 -2.29 -1.73
C MET A 191 -15.23 -2.14 -1.48
N SER A 192 -15.85 -1.12 -2.10
CA SER A 192 -17.27 -0.85 -1.98
C SER A 192 -17.88 -0.47 -3.32
N ASP A 193 -19.19 -0.72 -3.46
CA ASP A 193 -19.97 -0.30 -4.64
C ASP A 193 -19.84 1.21 -4.90
N PHE A 194 -19.89 2.04 -3.84
CA PHE A 194 -19.73 3.49 -3.94
C PHE A 194 -18.39 3.88 -4.59
N THR A 195 -17.29 3.30 -4.12
CA THR A 195 -15.96 3.54 -4.66
C THR A 195 -15.86 3.09 -6.11
N TYR A 196 -16.40 1.91 -6.36
CA TYR A 196 -16.39 1.33 -7.69
C TYR A 196 -17.17 2.19 -8.67
N ALA A 197 -18.36 2.70 -8.27
CA ALA A 197 -19.16 3.64 -9.04
C ALA A 197 -18.41 4.94 -9.34
N GLY A 198 -17.68 5.50 -8.36
CA GLY A 198 -16.87 6.70 -8.53
C GLY A 198 -15.79 6.51 -9.60
N PHE A 199 -14.99 5.44 -9.54
CA PHE A 199 -13.97 5.15 -10.55
C PHE A 199 -14.55 4.81 -11.92
N ASN A 200 -15.73 4.17 -11.97
CA ASN A 200 -16.47 3.97 -13.22
C ASN A 200 -16.93 5.28 -13.85
N ALA A 201 -17.48 6.20 -13.05
CA ALA A 201 -17.91 7.52 -13.51
C ALA A 201 -16.74 8.35 -14.08
N LEU A 202 -15.54 8.21 -13.50
CA LEU A 202 -14.31 8.80 -13.99
C LEU A 202 -13.73 8.08 -15.22
N GLN A 203 -14.30 6.96 -15.65
CA GLN A 203 -13.83 6.11 -16.76
C GLN A 203 -12.40 5.59 -16.57
N LEU A 204 -11.99 5.36 -15.32
CA LEU A 204 -10.64 4.90 -14.98
C LEU A 204 -10.53 3.38 -14.82
N VAL A 205 -11.66 2.66 -14.80
CA VAL A 205 -11.70 1.21 -14.70
C VAL A 205 -11.57 0.57 -16.08
N THR A 206 -10.65 -0.39 -16.22
CA THR A 206 -10.47 -1.12 -17.49
C THR A 206 -11.59 -2.12 -17.75
N LEU A 207 -11.92 -2.30 -19.01
CA LEU A 207 -12.83 -3.36 -19.50
C LEU A 207 -12.10 -4.63 -19.93
N ASP A 208 -10.78 -4.58 -19.94
CA ASP A 208 -9.89 -5.63 -20.42
C ASP A 208 -8.87 -5.99 -19.33
N LYS A 209 -7.75 -6.55 -19.71
CA LYS A 209 -6.68 -6.94 -18.79
C LYS A 209 -6.04 -5.72 -18.11
N TYR A 210 -5.75 -5.86 -16.84
CA TYR A 210 -5.00 -4.88 -16.09
C TYR A 210 -3.51 -4.95 -16.48
N ARG A 211 -3.03 -3.97 -17.26
CA ARG A 211 -1.71 -3.98 -17.91
C ARG A 211 -0.97 -2.63 -17.79
N PRO A 212 -0.40 -2.31 -16.62
CA PRO A 212 0.37 -1.08 -16.45
C PRO A 212 1.50 -0.97 -17.49
N PHE A 213 1.77 0.27 -17.94
CA PHE A 213 2.79 0.64 -18.92
C PHE A 213 2.63 0.06 -20.33
N ASP A 214 1.67 -0.83 -20.57
CA ASP A 214 1.38 -1.35 -21.91
C ASP A 214 0.75 -0.26 -22.80
N LYS A 215 1.09 -0.23 -24.07
CA LYS A 215 0.51 0.71 -25.06
C LYS A 215 -1.01 0.65 -25.10
N ASN A 216 -1.58 -0.53 -24.88
CA ASN A 216 -3.03 -0.77 -24.95
C ASN A 216 -3.68 -0.74 -23.56
N ARG A 217 -3.06 -0.10 -22.56
CA ARG A 217 -3.65 0.08 -21.24
C ARG A 217 -4.89 0.99 -21.32
N THR A 218 -5.91 0.68 -20.56
CA THR A 218 -7.19 1.40 -20.59
C THR A 218 -7.71 1.78 -19.23
N GLY A 219 -6.94 1.49 -18.15
CA GLY A 219 -7.35 1.79 -16.81
C GLY A 219 -6.92 0.75 -15.79
N LEU A 220 -7.45 0.88 -14.61
CA LEU A 220 -7.13 0.04 -13.44
C LEU A 220 -8.26 -0.96 -13.13
N ILE A 221 -7.96 -1.90 -12.24
CA ILE A 221 -8.95 -2.70 -11.51
C ILE A 221 -8.77 -2.40 -10.04
N LEU A 222 -9.87 -2.20 -9.30
CA LEU A 222 -9.82 -1.96 -7.86
C LEU A 222 -9.63 -3.26 -7.08
N GLY A 223 -9.06 -3.12 -5.89
CA GLY A 223 -8.93 -4.18 -4.91
C GLY A 223 -9.06 -3.65 -3.49
N GLU A 224 -8.93 -4.53 -2.53
CA GLU A 224 -8.96 -4.23 -1.09
C GLU A 224 -7.87 -4.98 -0.35
N GLY A 225 -7.53 -4.49 0.83
CA GLY A 225 -6.54 -5.14 1.68
C GLY A 225 -5.99 -4.23 2.76
N ALA A 226 -4.99 -4.74 3.45
CA ALA A 226 -4.20 -3.99 4.40
C ALA A 226 -2.73 -4.47 4.39
N GLY A 227 -1.82 -3.52 4.57
CA GLY A 227 -0.41 -3.77 4.78
C GLY A 227 0.09 -2.95 5.96
N VAL A 228 0.77 -3.58 6.91
CA VAL A 228 1.27 -2.94 8.12
C VAL A 228 2.71 -3.35 8.37
N VAL A 229 3.54 -2.41 8.79
CA VAL A 229 4.92 -2.63 9.16
C VAL A 229 5.22 -2.06 10.55
N VAL A 230 6.17 -2.67 11.24
CA VAL A 230 6.79 -2.11 12.46
C VAL A 230 8.07 -1.41 12.02
N VAL A 231 8.08 -0.08 12.16
CA VAL A 231 9.21 0.79 11.85
C VAL A 231 9.95 1.08 13.14
N GLU A 232 11.25 0.74 13.23
CA GLU A 232 12.00 0.73 14.48
C GLU A 232 13.40 1.33 14.32
N GLU A 233 13.90 1.97 15.38
CA GLU A 233 15.30 2.39 15.45
C GLU A 233 16.23 1.19 15.46
N LEU A 234 17.30 1.23 14.67
CA LEU A 234 18.24 0.11 14.53
C LEU A 234 18.83 -0.34 15.87
N GLU A 235 19.31 0.60 16.71
CA GLU A 235 19.92 0.26 17.99
C GLU A 235 18.92 -0.39 18.98
N HIS A 236 17.65 0.09 18.94
CA HIS A 236 16.56 -0.53 19.70
C HIS A 236 16.28 -1.94 19.21
N ALA A 237 16.21 -2.16 17.89
CA ALA A 237 15.99 -3.47 17.28
C ALA A 237 17.11 -4.45 17.61
N LEU A 238 18.37 -4.02 17.53
CA LEU A 238 19.54 -4.85 17.86
C LEU A 238 19.56 -5.23 19.34
N LYS A 239 19.27 -4.27 20.24
CA LYS A 239 19.23 -4.50 21.69
C LYS A 239 18.22 -5.59 22.08
N ARG A 240 17.05 -5.63 21.43
CA ARG A 240 16.03 -6.66 21.67
C ARG A 240 16.17 -7.90 20.76
N ARG A 241 17.22 -7.97 19.94
CA ARG A 241 17.49 -9.06 19.00
C ARG A 241 16.33 -9.30 18.03
N ALA A 242 15.75 -8.21 17.51
CA ALA A 242 14.69 -8.29 16.53
C ALA A 242 15.20 -8.86 15.19
N ILE A 243 14.31 -9.53 14.46
CA ILE A 243 14.56 -9.83 13.05
C ILE A 243 14.43 -8.52 12.28
N ILE A 244 15.41 -8.20 11.45
CA ILE A 244 15.38 -7.00 10.60
C ILE A 244 15.14 -7.45 9.16
N TYR A 245 14.01 -7.02 8.60
CA TYR A 245 13.59 -7.37 7.24
C TYR A 245 14.20 -6.46 6.17
N ALA A 246 14.29 -5.15 6.46
CA ALA A 246 14.89 -4.15 5.58
C ALA A 246 15.26 -2.89 6.38
N GLU A 247 16.04 -2.00 5.78
CA GLU A 247 16.30 -0.65 6.28
C GLU A 247 15.60 0.36 5.36
N ILE A 248 14.92 1.35 5.94
CA ILE A 248 14.41 2.51 5.20
C ILE A 248 15.56 3.53 5.14
N ILE A 249 16.09 3.79 3.95
CA ILE A 249 17.25 4.67 3.78
C ILE A 249 16.89 6.06 3.26
N GLY A 250 15.72 6.24 2.64
CA GLY A 250 15.26 7.53 2.15
C GLY A 250 13.77 7.59 1.93
N TYR A 251 13.18 8.76 2.10
CA TYR A 251 11.77 9.03 1.89
C TYR A 251 11.57 10.45 1.38
N GLY A 252 10.90 10.59 0.24
CA GLY A 252 10.49 11.85 -0.33
C GLY A 252 8.98 11.97 -0.46
N GLN A 253 8.46 13.17 -0.23
CA GLN A 253 7.03 13.48 -0.36
C GLN A 253 6.84 14.88 -0.90
N THR A 254 5.95 15.04 -1.88
CA THR A 254 5.65 16.32 -2.54
C THR A 254 4.18 16.41 -2.93
N SER A 255 3.79 17.58 -3.42
CA SER A 255 2.49 17.79 -4.06
C SER A 255 2.68 18.46 -5.42
N ASP A 256 1.83 18.07 -6.41
CA ASP A 256 1.82 18.66 -7.75
C ASP A 256 1.20 20.05 -7.73
N ALA A 257 0.16 20.25 -6.93
CA ALA A 257 -0.70 21.46 -6.96
C ALA A 257 -1.25 21.76 -8.37
N TYR A 258 -1.58 20.71 -9.13
CA TYR A 258 -1.99 20.80 -10.55
C TYR A 258 -3.49 20.58 -10.75
N HIS A 259 -4.01 19.40 -10.37
CA HIS A 259 -5.41 19.03 -10.60
C HIS A 259 -5.89 18.00 -9.55
N ILE A 260 -7.21 17.96 -9.30
CA ILE A 260 -7.78 17.06 -8.28
C ILE A 260 -7.71 15.57 -8.63
N THR A 261 -7.67 15.19 -9.92
CA THR A 261 -7.65 13.79 -10.36
C THR A 261 -6.58 13.47 -11.40
N LYS A 262 -6.00 14.47 -12.05
CA LYS A 262 -4.95 14.28 -13.06
C LYS A 262 -3.58 14.61 -12.47
N PRO A 263 -2.56 13.78 -12.71
CA PRO A 263 -1.19 14.11 -12.34
C PRO A 263 -0.67 15.29 -13.19
N ASP A 264 0.35 15.97 -12.70
CA ASP A 264 1.09 16.96 -13.47
C ASP A 264 1.77 16.28 -14.67
N PRO A 265 1.42 16.64 -15.95
CA PRO A 265 2.01 16.00 -17.13
C PRO A 265 3.52 16.28 -17.25
N GLU A 266 4.03 17.33 -16.59
CA GLU A 266 5.46 17.61 -16.52
C GLU A 266 6.18 16.75 -15.46
N ALA A 267 5.45 15.98 -14.66
CA ALA A 267 5.94 15.01 -13.68
C ALA A 267 6.89 15.62 -12.62
N GLN A 268 6.88 16.95 -12.46
CA GLN A 268 7.84 17.63 -11.57
C GLN A 268 7.63 17.27 -10.11
N GLY A 269 6.37 17.13 -9.66
CA GLY A 269 6.05 16.72 -8.31
C GLY A 269 6.57 15.31 -8.00
N ALA A 270 6.24 14.33 -8.83
CA ALA A 270 6.68 12.94 -8.68
C ALA A 270 8.21 12.82 -8.75
N ALA A 271 8.86 13.49 -9.71
CA ALA A 271 10.32 13.50 -9.81
C ALA A 271 10.99 14.07 -8.55
N ARG A 272 10.48 15.19 -8.01
CA ARG A 272 11.01 15.75 -6.74
C ARG A 272 10.84 14.80 -5.55
N ALA A 273 9.75 14.01 -5.49
CA ALA A 273 9.58 13.03 -4.44
C ALA A 273 10.66 11.93 -4.54
N ILE A 274 10.92 11.43 -5.75
CA ILE A 274 11.96 10.41 -6.01
C ILE A 274 13.36 10.98 -5.71
N CYS A 275 13.69 12.16 -6.24
CA CYS A 275 14.95 12.83 -5.96
C CYS A 275 15.18 13.05 -4.47
N GLY A 276 14.16 13.52 -3.74
CA GLY A 276 14.25 13.73 -2.30
C GLY A 276 14.53 12.43 -1.51
N ALA A 277 13.99 11.29 -1.96
CA ALA A 277 14.31 9.99 -1.37
C ALA A 277 15.77 9.58 -1.66
N ILE A 278 16.26 9.80 -2.89
CA ILE A 278 17.65 9.50 -3.32
C ILE A 278 18.65 10.37 -2.56
N GLU A 279 18.38 11.67 -2.47
CA GLU A 279 19.21 12.63 -1.72
C GLU A 279 19.27 12.28 -0.23
N GLU A 280 18.14 11.93 0.40
CA GLU A 280 18.12 11.53 1.81
C GLU A 280 18.90 10.23 2.05
N ALA A 281 18.87 9.31 1.09
CA ALA A 281 19.59 8.04 1.14
C ALA A 281 21.10 8.19 0.88
N LEU A 282 21.55 9.31 0.31
CA LEU A 282 22.94 9.57 -0.09
C LEU A 282 23.48 8.49 -1.03
N ILE A 283 22.70 8.08 -2.02
CA ILE A 283 23.09 7.09 -3.03
C ILE A 283 23.03 7.69 -4.43
N ALA A 284 23.76 7.11 -5.38
CA ALA A 284 23.58 7.39 -6.79
C ALA A 284 22.35 6.64 -7.33
N PRO A 285 21.67 7.15 -8.38
CA PRO A 285 20.55 6.46 -9.01
C PRO A 285 20.85 5.01 -9.43
N GLU A 286 22.09 4.75 -9.86
CA GLU A 286 22.57 3.44 -10.30
C GLU A 286 22.65 2.38 -9.19
N ALA A 287 22.55 2.79 -7.93
CA ALA A 287 22.47 1.89 -6.80
C ALA A 287 21.07 1.27 -6.62
N ILE A 288 20.05 1.74 -7.34
CA ILE A 288 18.69 1.23 -7.30
C ILE A 288 18.61 0.00 -8.21
N ASP A 289 18.35 -1.18 -7.64
CA ASP A 289 18.31 -2.44 -8.37
C ASP A 289 16.93 -2.73 -8.99
N TYR A 290 15.86 -2.12 -8.44
CA TYR A 290 14.48 -2.37 -8.87
C TYR A 290 13.57 -1.20 -8.47
N VAL A 291 12.59 -0.89 -9.31
CA VAL A 291 11.51 0.07 -9.03
C VAL A 291 10.17 -0.68 -8.97
N ASN A 292 9.57 -0.72 -7.79
CA ASN A 292 8.16 -1.08 -7.63
C ASN A 292 7.34 0.19 -7.89
N ALA A 293 6.81 0.28 -9.10
CA ALA A 293 6.15 1.46 -9.60
C ALA A 293 4.72 1.59 -9.08
N HIS A 294 4.23 2.82 -9.01
CA HIS A 294 2.81 3.06 -8.78
C HIS A 294 1.95 2.44 -9.87
N GLY A 295 2.31 2.60 -11.15
CA GLY A 295 1.83 1.84 -12.30
C GLY A 295 0.36 1.45 -12.25
N THR A 296 -0.55 2.42 -12.37
CA THR A 296 -2.01 2.18 -12.25
C THR A 296 -2.65 1.61 -13.51
N GLY A 297 -1.92 1.51 -14.63
CA GLY A 297 -2.51 1.12 -15.91
C GLY A 297 -3.41 2.20 -16.53
N THR A 298 -3.48 3.38 -15.95
CA THR A 298 -4.15 4.53 -16.57
C THR A 298 -3.18 5.26 -17.50
N PRO A 299 -3.64 5.73 -18.67
CA PRO A 299 -2.76 6.43 -19.61
C PRO A 299 -1.98 7.57 -18.96
N SER A 300 -2.66 8.45 -18.22
CA SER A 300 -2.04 9.65 -17.64
C SER A 300 -1.01 9.33 -16.56
N ASN A 301 -1.29 8.38 -15.65
CA ASN A 301 -0.36 8.07 -14.58
C ASN A 301 0.91 7.41 -15.11
N ASP A 302 0.77 6.40 -15.98
CA ASP A 302 1.91 5.59 -16.39
C ASP A 302 2.89 6.41 -17.26
N THR A 303 2.36 7.28 -18.12
CA THR A 303 3.19 8.23 -18.89
C THR A 303 3.88 9.24 -17.95
N MET A 304 3.15 9.77 -16.96
CA MET A 304 3.73 10.70 -15.98
C MET A 304 4.81 10.02 -15.15
N GLU A 305 4.58 8.80 -14.66
CA GLU A 305 5.56 8.07 -13.84
C GLU A 305 6.80 7.70 -14.63
N ALA A 306 6.66 7.30 -15.90
CA ALA A 306 7.81 7.09 -16.78
C ALA A 306 8.66 8.36 -16.93
N LYS A 307 8.02 9.51 -17.16
CA LYS A 307 8.68 10.81 -17.22
C LYS A 307 9.37 11.17 -15.91
N ALA A 308 8.70 10.92 -14.76
CA ALA A 308 9.28 11.16 -13.43
C ALA A 308 10.55 10.33 -13.19
N LEU A 309 10.53 9.05 -13.60
CA LEU A 309 11.71 8.18 -13.51
C LEU A 309 12.85 8.68 -14.42
N HIS A 310 12.56 9.13 -15.62
CA HIS A 310 13.59 9.75 -16.49
C HIS A 310 14.17 11.03 -15.91
N LEU A 311 13.35 11.90 -15.32
CA LEU A 311 13.79 13.13 -14.68
C LEU A 311 14.67 12.89 -13.45
N SER A 312 14.36 11.85 -12.67
CA SER A 312 15.05 11.55 -11.41
C SER A 312 16.24 10.61 -11.56
N LEU A 313 16.21 9.67 -12.50
CA LEU A 313 17.25 8.65 -12.68
C LEU A 313 18.11 8.89 -13.94
N GLY A 314 17.75 9.88 -14.76
CA GLY A 314 18.47 10.16 -16.02
C GLY A 314 18.47 8.96 -16.97
N GLY A 315 19.58 8.72 -17.62
CA GLY A 315 19.74 7.58 -18.55
C GLY A 315 19.62 6.20 -17.89
N TYR A 316 19.68 6.12 -16.55
CA TYR A 316 19.53 4.87 -15.82
C TYR A 316 18.09 4.38 -15.77
N ALA A 317 17.10 5.25 -15.98
CA ALA A 317 15.67 4.88 -16.03
C ALA A 317 15.37 3.77 -17.08
N ARG A 318 16.13 3.73 -18.19
CA ARG A 318 16.02 2.68 -19.21
C ARG A 318 16.69 1.35 -18.85
N LYS A 319 17.47 1.32 -17.78
CA LYS A 319 18.26 0.15 -17.36
C LYS A 319 17.69 -0.52 -16.13
N VAL A 320 17.25 0.25 -15.14
CA VAL A 320 16.68 -0.29 -13.91
C VAL A 320 15.41 -1.06 -14.22
N PRO A 321 15.25 -2.31 -13.71
CA PRO A 321 14.02 -3.05 -13.86
C PRO A 321 12.85 -2.34 -13.19
N VAL A 322 11.70 -2.27 -13.86
CA VAL A 322 10.47 -1.63 -13.38
C VAL A 322 9.30 -2.61 -13.50
N SER A 323 8.49 -2.75 -12.45
CA SER A 323 7.19 -3.40 -12.57
C SER A 323 6.17 -2.79 -11.62
N SER A 324 4.90 -2.88 -11.99
CA SER A 324 3.78 -2.64 -11.11
C SER A 324 3.24 -3.96 -10.56
N THR A 325 3.08 -4.03 -9.26
CA THR A 325 2.48 -5.21 -8.59
C THR A 325 0.96 -5.13 -8.49
N LYS A 326 0.34 -4.05 -8.93
CA LYS A 326 -1.12 -3.87 -8.90
C LYS A 326 -1.92 -4.91 -9.68
N PRO A 327 -1.45 -5.46 -10.82
CA PRO A 327 -2.20 -6.53 -11.50
C PRO A 327 -2.30 -7.84 -10.73
N PHE A 328 -1.56 -8.02 -9.65
CA PHE A 328 -1.69 -9.17 -8.74
C PHE A 328 -2.94 -9.06 -7.85
N THR A 329 -3.22 -7.88 -7.33
CA THR A 329 -4.22 -7.64 -6.27
C THR A 329 -5.34 -6.69 -6.64
N GLY A 330 -5.24 -5.98 -7.77
CA GLY A 330 -5.97 -4.75 -8.01
C GLY A 330 -5.29 -3.56 -7.32
N HIS A 331 -5.80 -2.37 -7.59
CA HIS A 331 -5.36 -1.14 -6.90
C HIS A 331 -6.02 -1.06 -5.53
N LEU A 332 -5.24 -1.20 -4.47
CA LEU A 332 -5.70 -1.26 -3.07
C LEU A 332 -5.92 0.12 -2.43
N LEU A 333 -6.05 1.18 -3.23
CA LEU A 333 -6.33 2.55 -2.78
C LEU A 333 -5.33 3.03 -1.72
N GLY A 334 -5.80 3.44 -0.52
CA GLY A 334 -4.93 3.88 0.57
C GLY A 334 -4.05 2.77 1.16
N ALA A 335 -4.39 1.50 0.97
CA ALA A 335 -3.53 0.38 1.34
C ALA A 335 -2.38 0.14 0.36
N ALA A 336 -2.49 0.62 -0.90
CA ALA A 336 -1.58 0.27 -1.98
C ALA A 336 -0.11 0.50 -1.64
N GLY A 337 0.26 1.71 -1.24
CA GLY A 337 1.66 2.03 -0.96
C GLY A 337 2.26 1.21 0.20
N ALA A 338 1.45 0.84 1.21
CA ALA A 338 1.92 0.02 2.32
C ALA A 338 2.13 -1.45 1.91
N THR A 339 1.23 -2.01 1.10
CA THR A 339 1.38 -3.37 0.56
C THR A 339 2.54 -3.45 -0.42
N GLU A 340 2.77 -2.42 -1.23
CA GLU A 340 3.89 -2.32 -2.17
C GLU A 340 5.25 -2.19 -1.48
N VAL A 341 5.31 -1.54 -0.30
CA VAL A 341 6.49 -1.61 0.58
C VAL A 341 6.78 -3.04 1.01
N ILE A 342 5.75 -3.79 1.42
CA ILE A 342 5.91 -5.19 1.82
C ILE A 342 6.34 -6.05 0.61
N PHE A 343 5.75 -5.87 -0.57
CA PHE A 343 6.17 -6.56 -1.80
C PHE A 343 7.64 -6.25 -2.14
N SER A 344 8.06 -5.00 -1.96
CA SER A 344 9.45 -4.58 -2.15
C SER A 344 10.41 -5.25 -1.15
N ILE A 345 9.98 -5.42 0.10
CA ILE A 345 10.77 -6.16 1.11
C ILE A 345 10.84 -7.65 0.78
N ILE A 346 9.74 -8.26 0.34
CA ILE A 346 9.75 -9.65 -0.15
C ILE A 346 10.73 -9.79 -1.32
N SER A 347 10.71 -8.84 -2.26
CA SER A 347 11.67 -8.81 -3.38
C SER A 347 13.12 -8.78 -2.90
N LEU A 348 13.44 -7.91 -1.94
CA LEU A 348 14.77 -7.86 -1.31
C LEU A 348 15.13 -9.17 -0.64
N GLN A 349 14.23 -9.78 0.16
CA GLN A 349 14.49 -11.01 0.92
C GLN A 349 14.68 -12.22 0.02
N LYS A 350 13.84 -12.37 -1.01
CA LYS A 350 13.81 -13.52 -1.92
C LYS A 350 14.72 -13.37 -3.14
N ASN A 351 15.29 -12.19 -3.38
CA ASN A 351 16.02 -11.86 -4.61
C ASN A 351 15.19 -12.09 -5.87
N ILE A 352 13.96 -11.60 -5.86
CA ILE A 352 13.03 -11.67 -6.99
C ILE A 352 12.54 -10.29 -7.38
N ILE A 353 12.32 -10.08 -8.66
CA ILE A 353 11.60 -8.94 -9.19
C ILE A 353 10.28 -9.47 -9.74
N PRO A 354 9.13 -9.07 -9.17
CA PRO A 354 7.83 -9.48 -9.68
C PRO A 354 7.61 -9.04 -11.12
N GLU A 355 6.93 -9.87 -11.89
CA GLU A 355 6.54 -9.54 -13.26
C GLU A 355 5.56 -8.37 -13.30
N ASN A 356 5.65 -7.53 -14.30
CA ASN A 356 4.59 -6.60 -14.69
C ASN A 356 3.54 -7.36 -15.51
N LEU A 357 2.56 -7.94 -14.83
CA LEU A 357 1.59 -8.85 -15.46
C LEU A 357 0.86 -8.20 -16.64
N ASN A 358 0.55 -9.03 -17.65
CA ASN A 358 -0.23 -8.67 -18.83
C ASN A 358 0.43 -7.66 -19.80
N PHE A 359 1.66 -7.23 -19.56
CA PHE A 359 2.39 -6.38 -20.50
C PHE A 359 2.74 -7.16 -21.76
N LYS A 360 2.43 -6.60 -22.93
CA LYS A 360 2.68 -7.22 -24.24
C LYS A 360 3.27 -6.25 -25.27
N THR A 361 2.76 -5.03 -25.30
CA THR A 361 3.08 -4.04 -26.32
C THR A 361 3.78 -2.84 -25.69
N PRO A 362 5.08 -2.64 -25.99
CA PRO A 362 5.80 -1.45 -25.50
C PRO A 362 5.12 -0.16 -25.95
N ASP A 363 5.07 0.80 -25.02
CA ASP A 363 4.60 2.14 -25.29
C ASP A 363 5.80 3.10 -25.37
N PRO A 364 6.02 3.81 -26.49
CA PRO A 364 7.09 4.78 -26.60
C PRO A 364 7.06 5.91 -25.57
N GLU A 365 5.86 6.23 -25.01
CA GLU A 365 5.70 7.22 -23.94
C GLU A 365 6.07 6.66 -22.56
N CYS A 366 6.23 5.33 -22.44
CA CYS A 366 6.64 4.63 -21.24
C CYS A 366 7.96 3.86 -21.48
N ASP A 367 8.98 4.54 -22.00
CA ASP A 367 10.29 3.96 -22.36
C ASP A 367 11.09 3.54 -21.11
N LEU A 368 10.71 2.42 -20.52
CA LEU A 368 11.26 1.83 -19.31
C LEU A 368 11.63 0.36 -19.51
N ASN A 369 12.51 -0.16 -18.67
CA ASN A 369 12.86 -1.59 -18.64
C ASN A 369 11.79 -2.41 -17.88
N ILE A 370 10.65 -2.63 -18.51
CA ILE A 370 9.52 -3.35 -17.90
C ILE A 370 9.83 -4.85 -17.78
N VAL A 371 9.62 -5.40 -16.58
CA VAL A 371 9.85 -6.82 -16.28
C VAL A 371 8.72 -7.68 -16.84
N THR A 372 9.05 -8.61 -17.73
CA THR A 372 8.10 -9.48 -18.44
C THR A 372 8.59 -10.92 -18.49
N GLY A 373 7.65 -11.86 -18.77
CA GLY A 373 7.99 -13.28 -18.97
C GLY A 373 8.25 -14.04 -17.67
N GLY A 374 7.56 -13.68 -16.62
CA GLY A 374 7.67 -14.25 -15.29
C GLY A 374 8.50 -13.40 -14.34
N SER A 375 8.39 -13.67 -13.06
CA SER A 375 9.21 -13.06 -12.02
C SER A 375 10.68 -13.41 -12.21
N LYS A 376 11.59 -12.42 -12.11
CA LYS A 376 13.02 -12.61 -12.38
C LYS A 376 13.83 -12.74 -11.10
N LYS A 377 14.74 -13.70 -11.07
CA LYS A 377 15.74 -13.80 -9.99
C LYS A 377 16.89 -12.81 -10.27
N GLN A 378 17.14 -11.94 -9.30
CA GLN A 378 18.21 -10.94 -9.36
C GLN A 378 18.63 -10.58 -7.94
N ASN A 379 19.94 -10.48 -7.68
CA ASN A 379 20.40 -10.00 -6.38
C ASN A 379 20.02 -8.53 -6.19
N LEU A 380 19.23 -8.25 -5.15
CA LEU A 380 18.70 -6.93 -4.87
C LEU A 380 19.27 -6.40 -3.55
N ASN A 381 19.77 -5.18 -3.57
CA ASN A 381 20.23 -4.46 -2.39
C ASN A 381 19.38 -3.23 -2.09
N VAL A 382 18.91 -2.52 -3.12
CA VAL A 382 18.11 -1.29 -2.98
C VAL A 382 16.90 -1.36 -3.89
N VAL A 383 15.73 -1.09 -3.35
CA VAL A 383 14.46 -1.01 -4.08
C VAL A 383 13.81 0.35 -3.84
N LEU A 384 13.35 0.98 -4.91
CA LEU A 384 12.52 2.18 -4.88
C LEU A 384 11.05 1.76 -4.97
N SER A 385 10.20 2.24 -4.06
CA SER A 385 8.75 2.09 -4.11
C SER A 385 8.09 3.45 -4.26
N ASN A 386 7.27 3.62 -5.29
CA ASN A 386 6.54 4.85 -5.60
C ASN A 386 5.06 4.73 -5.29
N SER A 387 4.45 5.82 -4.84
CA SER A 387 3.00 5.89 -4.65
C SER A 387 2.51 7.30 -4.97
N PHE A 388 1.63 7.42 -5.97
CA PHE A 388 1.07 8.67 -6.43
C PHE A 388 -0.45 8.67 -6.23
N GLY A 389 -1.01 9.77 -5.76
CA GLY A 389 -2.43 9.84 -5.41
C GLY A 389 -3.15 11.00 -6.08
N PHE A 390 -4.45 10.87 -6.22
CA PHE A 390 -5.32 11.99 -6.58
C PHE A 390 -5.06 13.18 -5.65
N GLY A 391 -5.30 14.39 -6.15
CA GLY A 391 -4.89 15.62 -5.48
C GLY A 391 -3.42 15.96 -5.65
N GLY A 392 -2.66 15.16 -6.44
CA GLY A 392 -1.25 15.39 -6.72
C GLY A 392 -0.31 15.01 -5.58
N SER A 393 -0.72 14.12 -4.70
CA SER A 393 0.16 13.59 -3.63
C SER A 393 1.16 12.59 -4.18
N ASN A 394 2.44 12.86 -4.00
CA ASN A 394 3.54 11.97 -4.44
C ASN A 394 4.39 11.54 -3.26
N SER A 395 4.66 10.26 -3.18
CA SER A 395 5.54 9.64 -2.17
C SER A 395 6.48 8.64 -2.81
N ALA A 396 7.74 8.63 -2.40
CA ALA A 396 8.75 7.68 -2.84
C ALA A 396 9.58 7.22 -1.63
N MET A 397 9.87 5.92 -1.55
CA MET A 397 10.63 5.33 -0.45
C MET A 397 11.70 4.40 -0.99
N LEU A 398 12.91 4.53 -0.44
CA LEU A 398 14.04 3.65 -0.69
C LEU A 398 14.22 2.67 0.45
N LEU A 399 14.18 1.40 0.10
CA LEU A 399 14.40 0.27 0.98
C LEU A 399 15.72 -0.41 0.65
N ARG A 400 16.49 -0.75 1.66
CA ARG A 400 17.77 -1.44 1.51
C ARG A 400 17.75 -2.76 2.25
N ARG A 401 18.35 -3.80 1.63
CA ARG A 401 18.63 -5.06 2.31
C ARG A 401 19.48 -4.80 3.54
N PHE A 402 19.02 -5.27 4.68
CA PHE A 402 19.84 -5.23 5.88
C PHE A 402 20.92 -6.31 5.80
N LYS A 403 22.15 -5.92 6.06
CA LYS A 403 23.30 -6.82 6.23
C LYS A 403 23.74 -6.72 7.68
N ASN A 404 23.75 -7.85 8.37
CA ASN A 404 24.27 -7.98 9.74
C ASN A 404 25.73 -7.58 9.81
#